data_0e015b8fa42d8ee4d5a9b97bfb200e98
#
_entry.id   0e015b8fa42d8ee4d5a9b97bfb200e98
#
_cell.length_a   1.000
_cell.length_b   1.000
_cell.length_c   1.000
_cell.angle_alpha   90.00
_cell.angle_beta   90.00
_cell.angle_gamma   90.00
#
_symmetry.space_group_name_H-M   'P 1'
#
loop_
_entity.id
_entity.type
_entity.pdbx_description
1 polymer ?
#
loop_
_entity_poly.entity_id
_entity_poly.type
_entity_poly.pdbx_seq_one_letter_code
_entity_poly.pdbx_strand_id
1 'polypeptide(L)'
;MDKFEKLPVGDYAVGLIAKMNDYEFKIVKFKGDFIWHSHPDTDETFIIIEGTLVMNFHDRKVEVNSGEMIVIPKGVEHKPSSENGYKAILIEPEGVPNTGNVQSDMTIEKIQWV
;
A
#
# COMPACT_ATOMS: atom_id res chain seq x y z
N MET A 1 -12.31 -10.07 6.08
CA MET A 1 -11.02 -10.77 5.88
C MET A 1 -10.25 -10.86 7.17
N ASP A 2 -10.16 -12.05 7.72
CA ASP A 2 -9.58 -12.24 9.06
C ASP A 2 -8.06 -12.10 9.09
N LYS A 3 -7.42 -12.13 7.93
CA LYS A 3 -5.96 -12.03 7.85
C LYS A 3 -5.41 -10.70 8.37
N PHE A 4 -6.20 -9.63 8.32
CA PHE A 4 -5.76 -8.35 8.88
C PHE A 4 -5.49 -8.43 10.38
N GLU A 5 -6.21 -9.29 11.10
CA GLU A 5 -5.99 -9.48 12.54
C GLU A 5 -4.68 -10.19 12.84
N LYS A 6 -4.10 -10.87 11.86
CA LYS A 6 -2.82 -11.55 12.00
C LYS A 6 -1.63 -10.63 11.77
N LEU A 7 -1.87 -9.42 11.31
CA LEU A 7 -0.80 -8.44 11.14
C LEU A 7 -0.30 -7.94 12.50
N PRO A 8 0.98 -7.56 12.58
CA PRO A 8 1.49 -6.94 13.80
C PRO A 8 0.69 -5.72 14.22
N VAL A 9 0.64 -5.48 15.53
CA VAL A 9 0.00 -4.28 16.08
C VAL A 9 0.83 -3.05 15.72
N GLY A 10 0.16 -1.94 15.42
CA GLY A 10 0.83 -0.69 15.10
C GLY A 10 0.12 0.04 13.96
N ASP A 11 0.62 1.24 13.66
CA ASP A 11 0.02 2.10 12.64
C ASP A 11 0.35 1.68 11.22
N TYR A 12 1.33 0.81 11.03
CA TYR A 12 1.70 0.29 9.72
C TYR A 12 2.08 -1.18 9.80
N ALA A 13 1.39 -1.99 9.04
CA ALA A 13 1.71 -3.41 8.91
C ALA A 13 1.33 -3.92 7.52
N VAL A 14 2.15 -4.81 6.99
CA VAL A 14 1.97 -5.41 5.66
C VAL A 14 2.20 -6.90 5.76
N GLY A 15 1.37 -7.68 5.08
CA GLY A 15 1.55 -9.13 4.99
C GLY A 15 1.23 -9.64 3.59
N LEU A 16 1.95 -10.67 3.17
CA LEU A 16 1.73 -11.33 1.89
C LEU A 16 0.65 -12.40 2.07
N ILE A 17 -0.37 -12.39 1.20
CA ILE A 17 -1.49 -13.33 1.32
C ILE A 17 -1.64 -14.25 0.12
N ALA A 18 -1.17 -13.85 -1.07
CA ALA A 18 -1.33 -14.66 -2.28
C ALA A 18 -0.34 -14.22 -3.36
N LYS A 19 -0.10 -15.10 -4.32
CA LYS A 19 0.65 -14.80 -5.52
C LYS A 19 -0.13 -15.31 -6.72
N MET A 20 -0.05 -14.59 -7.82
CA MET A 20 -0.62 -15.03 -9.09
C MET A 20 0.30 -14.53 -10.19
N ASN A 21 0.88 -15.49 -10.96
CA ASN A 21 1.91 -15.21 -11.94
C ASN A 21 3.07 -14.47 -11.25
N ASP A 22 3.48 -13.30 -11.76
CA ASP A 22 4.54 -12.50 -11.17
C ASP A 22 4.03 -11.49 -10.15
N TYR A 23 2.74 -11.55 -9.81
CA TYR A 23 2.10 -10.58 -8.92
C TYR A 23 1.96 -11.08 -7.50
N GLU A 24 2.15 -10.18 -6.56
CA GLU A 24 1.90 -10.42 -5.15
C GLU A 24 0.66 -9.68 -4.71
N PHE A 25 -0.15 -10.35 -3.90
CA PHE A 25 -1.30 -9.77 -3.24
C PHE A 25 -0.95 -9.61 -1.76
N LYS A 26 -0.94 -8.38 -1.30
CA LYS A 26 -0.58 -8.04 0.08
C LYS A 26 -1.78 -7.42 0.77
N ILE A 27 -1.86 -7.59 2.08
CA ILE A 27 -2.77 -6.79 2.88
C ILE A 27 -1.95 -5.77 3.63
N VAL A 28 -2.52 -4.58 3.76
CA VAL A 28 -1.87 -3.48 4.44
C VAL A 28 -2.88 -2.80 5.35
N LYS A 29 -2.44 -2.44 6.56
CA LYS A 29 -3.17 -1.50 7.40
C LYS A 29 -2.23 -0.35 7.68
N PHE A 30 -2.77 0.87 7.63
CA PHE A 30 -1.96 2.06 7.80
C PHE A 30 -2.78 3.20 8.37
N LYS A 31 -2.12 4.00 9.23
CA LYS A 31 -2.68 5.23 9.78
C LYS A 31 -1.55 6.25 9.85
N GLY A 32 -1.80 7.46 9.41
CA GLY A 32 -0.82 8.54 9.42
C GLY A 32 -0.40 8.94 8.02
N ASP A 33 0.82 9.43 7.90
CA ASP A 33 1.41 9.83 6.63
C ASP A 33 2.53 8.87 6.23
N PHE A 34 2.43 8.34 5.05
CA PHE A 34 3.52 7.58 4.45
C PHE A 34 4.53 8.58 3.85
N ILE A 35 5.41 8.14 2.97
CA ILE A 35 6.40 9.01 2.35
C ILE A 35 6.08 9.24 0.89
N TRP A 36 6.58 10.35 0.33
CA TRP A 36 6.58 10.57 -1.12
C TRP A 36 7.53 9.57 -1.77
N HIS A 37 7.04 8.82 -2.74
CA HIS A 37 7.83 7.84 -3.47
C HIS A 37 7.18 7.49 -4.79
N SER A 38 7.90 6.75 -5.63
CA SER A 38 7.36 6.20 -6.87
C SER A 38 7.90 4.79 -7.09
N HIS A 39 7.20 4.03 -7.91
CA HIS A 39 7.67 2.73 -8.39
C HIS A 39 8.03 2.92 -9.87
N PRO A 40 9.34 3.01 -10.21
CA PRO A 40 9.75 3.44 -11.55
C PRO A 40 9.29 2.55 -12.69
N ASP A 41 9.17 1.25 -12.45
CA ASP A 41 8.97 0.26 -13.51
C ASP A 41 7.62 -0.45 -13.46
N THR A 42 6.79 -0.20 -12.44
CA THR A 42 5.56 -0.96 -12.23
C THR A 42 4.40 -0.10 -11.77
N ASP A 43 3.19 -0.51 -12.14
CA ASP A 43 1.97 0.05 -11.59
C ASP A 43 1.68 -0.59 -10.22
N GLU A 44 0.87 0.09 -9.42
CA GLU A 44 0.49 -0.38 -8.09
C GLU A 44 -1.00 -0.17 -7.92
N THR A 45 -1.71 -1.17 -7.38
CA THR A 45 -3.16 -1.10 -7.16
C THR A 45 -3.49 -1.21 -5.69
N PHE A 46 -4.30 -0.28 -5.19
CA PHE A 46 -4.89 -0.33 -3.85
C PHE A 46 -6.39 -0.59 -3.97
N ILE A 47 -6.87 -1.59 -3.25
CA ILE A 47 -8.30 -1.86 -3.10
C ILE A 47 -8.64 -1.68 -1.62
N ILE A 48 -9.47 -0.69 -1.31
CA ILE A 48 -9.76 -0.34 0.08
C ILE A 48 -10.88 -1.25 0.61
N ILE A 49 -10.58 -1.94 1.70
CA ILE A 49 -11.51 -2.84 2.38
C ILE A 49 -12.23 -2.11 3.50
N GLU A 50 -11.51 -1.27 4.24
CA GLU A 50 -12.06 -0.54 5.38
C GLU A 50 -11.36 0.80 5.52
N GLY A 51 -12.09 1.83 5.92
CA GLY A 51 -11.53 3.16 6.15
C GLY A 51 -11.38 3.97 4.88
N THR A 52 -10.57 5.02 4.96
CA THR A 52 -10.34 5.94 3.85
C THR A 52 -8.85 6.17 3.65
N LEU A 53 -8.39 5.91 2.45
CA LEU A 53 -7.06 6.28 1.98
C LEU A 53 -7.15 7.62 1.28
N VAL A 54 -6.27 8.56 1.62
CA VAL A 54 -6.06 9.78 0.84
C VAL A 54 -4.76 9.59 0.08
N MET A 55 -4.88 9.45 -1.23
CA MET A 55 -3.70 9.34 -2.09
C MET A 55 -3.30 10.73 -2.54
N ASN A 56 -2.15 11.19 -2.07
CA ASN A 56 -1.63 12.52 -2.41
C ASN A 56 -0.74 12.42 -3.63
N PHE A 57 -1.05 13.23 -4.63
CA PHE A 57 -0.20 13.50 -5.80
C PHE A 57 0.24 14.96 -5.71
N HIS A 58 1.23 15.35 -6.50
CA HIS A 58 1.71 16.75 -6.44
C HIS A 58 0.66 17.76 -6.89
N ASP A 59 -0.24 17.36 -7.79
CA ASP A 59 -1.26 18.24 -8.36
C ASP A 59 -2.65 18.05 -7.76
N ARG A 60 -2.87 17.00 -6.93
CA ARG A 60 -4.19 16.72 -6.38
C ARG A 60 -4.14 15.68 -5.27
N LYS A 61 -5.26 15.55 -4.58
CA LYS A 61 -5.52 14.47 -3.62
C LYS A 61 -6.73 13.69 -4.09
N VAL A 62 -6.69 12.37 -3.90
CA VAL A 62 -7.80 11.48 -4.24
C VAL A 62 -8.18 10.68 -3.02
N GLU A 63 -9.44 10.79 -2.59
CA GLU A 63 -9.97 9.94 -1.53
C GLU A 63 -10.43 8.61 -2.13
N VAL A 64 -10.00 7.52 -1.50
CA VAL A 64 -10.41 6.17 -1.88
C VAL A 64 -11.04 5.53 -0.66
N ASN A 65 -12.33 5.24 -0.76
CA ASN A 65 -13.12 4.73 0.37
C ASN A 65 -13.33 3.22 0.26
N SER A 66 -13.89 2.64 1.31
CA SER A 66 -14.20 1.20 1.35
C SER A 66 -14.97 0.78 0.09
N GLY A 67 -14.51 -0.29 -0.56
CA GLY A 67 -15.09 -0.79 -1.80
C GLY A 67 -14.58 -0.13 -3.06
N GLU A 68 -13.70 0.85 -2.94
CA GLU A 68 -13.12 1.56 -4.09
C GLU A 68 -11.66 1.15 -4.29
N MET A 69 -11.14 1.43 -5.48
CA MET A 69 -9.76 1.12 -5.80
C MET A 69 -9.10 2.26 -6.57
N ILE A 70 -7.78 2.30 -6.53
CA ILE A 70 -6.99 3.24 -7.32
C ILE A 70 -5.77 2.51 -7.87
N VAL A 71 -5.42 2.83 -9.11
CA VAL A 71 -4.19 2.36 -9.74
C VAL A 71 -3.23 3.53 -9.85
N ILE A 72 -2.03 3.34 -9.31
CA ILE A 72 -0.96 4.32 -9.41
C ILE A 72 -0.07 3.89 -10.58
N PRO A 73 -0.03 4.67 -11.68
CA PRO A 73 0.84 4.32 -12.80
C PRO A 73 2.32 4.39 -12.41
N LYS A 74 3.11 3.56 -13.06
CA LYS A 74 4.57 3.57 -12.85
C LYS A 74 5.14 4.97 -13.02
N GLY A 75 6.13 5.29 -12.20
CA GLY A 75 6.83 6.58 -12.27
C GLY A 75 6.11 7.76 -11.63
N VAL A 76 4.86 7.60 -11.22
CA VAL A 76 4.10 8.70 -10.62
C VAL A 76 4.40 8.79 -9.12
N GLU A 77 4.91 9.95 -8.69
CA GLU A 77 5.15 10.19 -7.27
C GLU A 77 3.84 10.33 -6.50
N HIS A 78 3.79 9.68 -5.37
CA HIS A 78 2.58 9.67 -4.54
C HIS A 78 2.94 9.47 -3.07
N LYS A 79 2.01 9.89 -2.21
CA LYS A 79 2.12 9.72 -0.76
C LYS A 79 0.77 9.27 -0.19
N PRO A 80 0.65 8.01 0.24
CA PRO A 80 -0.54 7.56 0.94
C PRO A 80 -0.65 8.22 2.32
N SER A 81 -1.85 8.62 2.70
CA SER A 81 -2.12 9.11 4.05
C SER A 81 -3.53 8.71 4.49
N SER A 82 -3.74 8.66 5.81
CA SER A 82 -5.05 8.36 6.37
C SER A 82 -5.13 8.88 7.79
N GLU A 83 -6.08 9.74 8.05
CA GLU A 83 -6.26 10.30 9.39
C GLU A 83 -6.71 9.25 10.41
N ASN A 84 -7.66 8.42 10.00
CA ASN A 84 -8.27 7.43 10.88
C ASN A 84 -7.87 5.99 10.59
N GLY A 85 -7.05 5.78 9.57
CA GLY A 85 -6.58 4.47 9.17
C GLY A 85 -7.38 3.85 8.04
N TYR A 86 -6.72 2.94 7.31
CA TYR A 86 -7.37 2.11 6.29
C TYR A 86 -6.80 0.71 6.32
N LYS A 87 -7.57 -0.22 5.76
CA LYS A 87 -7.15 -1.57 5.45
C LYS A 87 -7.36 -1.79 3.96
N ALA A 88 -6.34 -2.31 3.29
CA ALA A 88 -6.36 -2.45 1.84
C ALA A 88 -5.74 -3.75 1.38
N ILE A 89 -6.11 -4.17 0.18
CA ILE A 89 -5.37 -5.16 -0.59
C ILE A 89 -4.51 -4.37 -1.56
N LEU A 90 -3.23 -4.69 -1.58
CA LEU A 90 -2.25 -4.07 -2.45
C LEU A 90 -1.76 -5.12 -3.45
N ILE A 91 -1.82 -4.78 -4.72
CA ILE A 91 -1.43 -5.69 -5.80
C ILE A 91 -0.30 -5.05 -6.58
N GLU A 92 0.83 -5.76 -6.69
CA GLU A 92 1.98 -5.31 -7.46
C GLU A 92 2.88 -6.49 -7.82
N PRO A 93 3.77 -6.34 -8.83
CA PRO A 93 4.73 -7.39 -9.14
C PRO A 93 5.63 -7.72 -7.96
N GLU A 94 6.10 -8.96 -7.88
CA GLU A 94 7.03 -9.35 -6.82
C GLU A 94 8.36 -8.61 -6.95
N GLY A 95 9.04 -8.45 -5.81
CA GLY A 95 10.35 -7.79 -5.75
C GLY A 95 10.31 -6.27 -5.71
N VAL A 96 9.12 -5.67 -5.65
CA VAL A 96 8.98 -4.21 -5.57
C VAL A 96 9.06 -3.77 -4.12
N PRO A 97 10.02 -2.87 -3.77
CA PRO A 97 10.08 -2.34 -2.40
C PRO A 97 8.84 -1.54 -2.02
N ASN A 98 8.40 -1.64 -0.77
CA ASN A 98 7.22 -0.92 -0.30
C ASN A 98 7.37 0.61 -0.36
N THR A 99 8.59 1.10 -0.30
CA THR A 99 8.90 2.53 -0.40
C THR A 99 9.43 2.91 -1.80
N GLY A 100 9.26 2.03 -2.78
CA GLY A 100 9.63 2.29 -4.17
C GLY A 100 11.09 2.70 -4.33
N ASN A 101 11.30 3.90 -4.88
CA ASN A 101 12.62 4.43 -5.17
C ASN A 101 13.31 5.10 -3.97
N VAL A 102 12.70 5.08 -2.78
CA VAL A 102 13.20 5.77 -1.59
C VAL A 102 13.55 4.76 -0.50
N GLN A 103 14.72 4.92 0.11
CA GLN A 103 15.09 4.17 1.31
C GLN A 103 14.74 5.03 2.53
N SER A 104 14.00 4.47 3.49
CA SER A 104 13.59 5.20 4.69
C SER A 104 13.36 4.25 5.85
N ASP A 105 13.03 4.80 7.03
CA ASP A 105 12.67 4.01 8.20
C ASP A 105 11.40 3.19 7.97
N MET A 106 10.59 3.55 6.98
CA MET A 106 9.36 2.83 6.64
C MET A 106 9.59 1.68 5.67
N THR A 107 10.80 1.52 5.14
CA THR A 107 11.13 0.43 4.21
C THR A 107 11.14 -0.90 4.94
N ILE A 108 10.40 -1.88 4.39
CA ILE A 108 10.36 -3.24 4.90
C ILE A 108 11.23 -4.10 4.00
N GLU A 109 12.32 -4.66 4.55
CA GLU A 109 13.26 -5.46 3.77
C GLU A 109 12.64 -6.75 3.25
N LYS A 110 11.79 -7.38 4.06
CA LYS A 110 11.15 -8.63 3.69
C LYS A 110 9.73 -8.69 4.25
N ILE A 111 8.76 -8.80 3.35
CA ILE A 111 7.36 -8.92 3.73
C ILE A 111 7.05 -10.39 3.99
N GLN A 112 6.49 -10.65 5.16
CA GLN A 112 6.20 -12.00 5.59
C GLN A 112 4.83 -12.47 5.13
N TRP A 113 4.68 -13.79 4.95
CA TRP A 113 3.38 -14.40 4.75
C TRP A 113 2.54 -14.29 6.02
N VAL A 114 1.27 -14.06 5.86
CA VAL A 114 0.30 -14.09 6.96
C VAL A 114 -0.78 -15.14 6.76
#